data_8ee38aa6c7a850f27a27dba25552ecde
#
_entry.id   8ee38aa6c7a850f27a27dba25552ecde
#
_cell.length_a   1.000
_cell.length_b   1.000
_cell.length_c   1.000
_cell.angle_alpha   90.00
_cell.angle_beta   90.00
_cell.angle_gamma   90.00
#
_symmetry.space_group_name_H-M   'P 1'
#
loop_
_entity.id
_entity.type
_entity.pdbx_description
1 polymer ?
#
loop_
_entity_poly.entity_id
_entity_poly.type
_entity_poly.pdbx_seq_one_letter_code
_entity_poly.pdbx_strand_id
1 'polypeptide(L)'
;MKRFRTVHYTIHSEKIKDARGVRFAVIADLHGMEFGPDNQRLLETINKYRPDGILIAGDMIVRNDSESMKKAESLLKRFSAQYPVYYALGNHEYKLYRSNPEENEFAGEYQEYENELREAGVEILHNDFSKLKVGKTGITVYGLEIPLIYYKKPFSPRLHTEEVRELIGEPSEDSLNILLAHSPKYGDTYFDWGADLILSGHYHGGIVRLNRHKGLLSPQLQPFPAFCCGDFHRGSQHMLVSAGAGNHTCEGRLCRLGNGH
;
A
#
# COMPACT_ATOMS: atom_id res chain seq x y z
N MET A 1 13.58 12.27 -18.54
CA MET A 1 13.19 12.55 -17.15
C MET A 1 11.90 11.77 -16.85
N LYS A 2 11.93 10.87 -15.86
CA LYS A 2 10.78 10.05 -15.49
C LYS A 2 9.63 10.93 -14.97
N ARG A 3 8.39 10.62 -15.34
CA ARG A 3 7.20 11.38 -14.93
C ARG A 3 6.29 10.45 -14.13
N PHE A 4 5.62 10.99 -13.12
CA PHE A 4 4.51 10.32 -12.44
C PHE A 4 3.26 11.17 -12.56
N ARG A 5 2.12 10.53 -12.34
CA ARG A 5 0.81 11.17 -12.33
C ARG A 5 0.19 11.01 -10.95
N THR A 6 -0.42 12.07 -10.44
CA THR A 6 -1.22 12.04 -9.23
C THR A 6 -2.69 11.78 -9.59
N VAL A 7 -3.32 10.84 -8.91
CA VAL A 7 -4.75 10.56 -9.01
C VAL A 7 -5.39 10.89 -7.67
N HIS A 8 -6.51 11.59 -7.71
CA HIS A 8 -7.26 12.01 -6.52
C HIS A 8 -8.52 11.18 -6.38
N TYR A 9 -8.75 10.71 -5.16
CA TYR A 9 -9.99 10.05 -4.76
C TYR A 9 -10.60 10.82 -3.60
N THR A 10 -11.92 10.94 -3.60
CA THR A 10 -12.69 11.43 -2.46
C THR A 10 -13.66 10.33 -2.06
N ILE A 11 -13.56 9.89 -0.83
CA ILE A 11 -14.37 8.82 -0.26
C ILE A 11 -15.15 9.42 0.92
N HIS A 12 -16.43 9.11 1.00
CA HIS A 12 -17.31 9.55 2.07
C HIS A 12 -17.54 8.42 3.07
N SER A 13 -17.43 8.73 4.37
CA SER A 13 -17.70 7.78 5.43
C SER A 13 -18.28 8.50 6.65
N GLU A 14 -19.30 7.92 7.26
CA GLU A 14 -19.89 8.40 8.51
C GLU A 14 -18.93 8.32 9.71
N LYS A 15 -17.89 7.50 9.61
CA LYS A 15 -16.83 7.39 10.61
C LYS A 15 -15.90 8.62 10.65
N ILE A 16 -15.90 9.45 9.60
CA ILE A 16 -15.15 10.71 9.58
C ILE A 16 -15.89 11.77 10.37
N LYS A 17 -15.32 12.18 11.48
CA LYS A 17 -15.93 13.14 12.42
C LYS A 17 -15.45 14.58 12.24
N ASP A 18 -14.42 14.78 11.42
CA ASP A 18 -13.82 16.09 11.17
C ASP A 18 -14.36 16.70 9.89
N ALA A 19 -14.84 17.96 9.97
CA ALA A 19 -15.43 18.66 8.81
C ALA A 19 -14.43 18.93 7.69
N ARG A 20 -13.12 19.04 8.00
CA ARG A 20 -12.07 19.18 6.97
C ARG A 20 -11.75 17.86 6.25
N GLY A 21 -12.26 16.73 6.77
CA GLY A 21 -11.90 15.39 6.35
C GLY A 21 -10.47 15.03 6.73
N VAL A 22 -10.04 13.85 6.27
CA VAL A 22 -8.69 13.32 6.46
C VAL A 22 -8.04 13.11 5.09
N ARG A 23 -6.75 13.37 4.97
CA ARG A 23 -6.00 13.25 3.71
C ARG A 23 -4.82 12.31 3.87
N PHE A 24 -4.69 11.35 2.97
CA PHE A 24 -3.53 10.48 2.89
C PHE A 24 -2.87 10.57 1.52
N ALA A 25 -1.53 10.55 1.52
CA ALA A 25 -0.78 10.19 0.33
C ALA A 25 -0.60 8.66 0.33
N VAL A 26 -0.91 8.01 -0.80
CA VAL A 26 -0.80 6.56 -0.95
C VAL A 26 0.22 6.23 -2.01
N ILE A 27 1.16 5.35 -1.68
CA ILE A 27 2.23 4.90 -2.58
C ILE A 27 2.25 3.37 -2.57
N ALA A 28 2.41 2.76 -3.75
CA ALA A 28 2.67 1.34 -3.91
C ALA A 28 3.55 1.13 -5.15
N ASP A 29 4.28 0.02 -5.18
CA ASP A 29 5.07 -0.44 -6.33
C ASP A 29 6.04 0.64 -6.84
N LEU A 30 6.82 1.26 -5.96
CA LEU A 30 7.83 2.25 -6.34
C LEU A 30 9.03 1.56 -7.00
N HIS A 31 9.41 0.37 -6.51
CA HIS A 31 10.50 -0.44 -7.06
C HIS A 31 11.81 0.35 -7.24
N GLY A 32 12.21 1.12 -6.24
CA GLY A 32 13.43 1.93 -6.26
C GLY A 32 13.47 3.03 -7.34
N MET A 33 12.31 3.39 -7.91
CA MET A 33 12.23 4.46 -8.90
C MET A 33 12.47 5.82 -8.26
N GLU A 34 13.16 6.69 -9.01
CA GLU A 34 13.40 8.08 -8.63
C GLU A 34 12.72 9.06 -9.57
N PHE A 35 12.10 10.09 -8.99
CA PHE A 35 11.43 11.20 -9.65
C PHE A 35 12.17 12.52 -9.37
N GLY A 36 13.28 12.73 -10.05
CA GLY A 36 14.27 13.76 -9.79
C GLY A 36 15.29 13.30 -8.73
N PRO A 37 16.35 14.08 -8.48
CA PRO A 37 17.36 13.75 -7.47
C PRO A 37 16.69 13.46 -6.12
N ASP A 38 17.03 12.34 -5.48
CA ASP A 38 16.50 11.91 -4.18
C ASP A 38 14.96 11.98 -4.07
N ASN A 39 14.26 11.69 -5.14
CA ASN A 39 12.79 11.77 -5.21
C ASN A 39 12.20 13.15 -4.83
N GLN A 40 12.98 14.23 -4.99
CA GLN A 40 12.57 15.59 -4.61
C GLN A 40 11.20 15.98 -5.20
N ARG A 41 10.93 15.62 -6.46
CA ARG A 41 9.66 15.96 -7.14
C ARG A 41 8.46 15.23 -6.53
N LEU A 42 8.65 13.98 -6.08
CA LEU A 42 7.60 13.23 -5.42
C LEU A 42 7.29 13.86 -4.06
N LEU A 43 8.32 14.18 -3.29
CA LEU A 43 8.20 14.85 -1.99
C LEU A 43 7.51 16.21 -2.12
N GLU A 44 7.94 17.06 -3.07
CA GLU A 44 7.30 18.37 -3.32
C GLU A 44 5.83 18.23 -3.71
N THR A 45 5.50 17.19 -4.50
CA THR A 45 4.13 16.95 -4.88
C THR A 45 3.28 16.56 -3.67
N ILE A 46 3.76 15.65 -2.82
CA ILE A 46 3.06 15.26 -1.60
C ILE A 46 2.89 16.47 -0.68
N ASN A 47 3.94 17.27 -0.48
CA ASN A 47 3.91 18.43 0.40
C ASN A 47 2.87 19.49 -0.02
N LYS A 48 2.59 19.65 -1.31
CA LYS A 48 1.53 20.55 -1.80
C LYS A 48 0.15 20.17 -1.28
N TYR A 49 -0.10 18.91 -1.05
CA TYR A 49 -1.41 18.41 -0.58
C TYR A 49 -1.53 18.35 0.95
N ARG A 50 -0.41 18.50 1.68
CA ARG A 50 -0.37 18.49 3.15
C ARG A 50 -1.18 17.32 3.71
N PRO A 51 -0.78 16.06 3.43
CA PRO A 51 -1.50 14.90 3.96
C PRO A 51 -1.36 14.81 5.47
N ASP A 52 -2.31 14.15 6.12
CA ASP A 52 -2.27 13.82 7.55
C ASP A 52 -1.38 12.59 7.83
N GLY A 53 -1.00 11.85 6.79
CA GLY A 53 -0.10 10.70 6.83
C GLY A 53 0.16 10.12 5.45
N ILE A 54 1.15 9.24 5.38
CA ILE A 54 1.55 8.52 4.16
C ILE A 54 1.32 7.02 4.38
N LEU A 55 0.61 6.39 3.45
CA LEU A 55 0.26 4.97 3.48
C LEU A 55 0.99 4.25 2.35
N ILE A 56 1.79 3.24 2.71
CA ILE A 56 2.59 2.47 1.76
C ILE A 56 1.98 1.06 1.63
N ALA A 57 1.51 0.73 0.45
CA ALA A 57 0.89 -0.57 0.16
C ALA A 57 1.85 -1.52 -0.60
N GLY A 58 3.11 -1.56 -0.15
CA GLY A 58 4.13 -2.54 -0.56
C GLY A 58 4.92 -2.24 -1.83
N ASP A 59 5.92 -3.07 -2.06
CA ASP A 59 6.82 -3.08 -3.21
C ASP A 59 7.53 -1.73 -3.46
N MET A 60 8.07 -1.15 -2.39
CA MET A 60 8.93 0.04 -2.47
C MET A 60 10.29 -0.30 -3.05
N ILE A 61 10.76 -1.51 -2.82
CA ILE A 61 12.04 -2.04 -3.27
C ILE A 61 11.88 -3.11 -4.36
N VAL A 62 12.99 -3.44 -5.02
CA VAL A 62 13.13 -4.64 -5.87
C VAL A 62 13.91 -5.69 -5.08
N ARG A 63 13.42 -6.91 -5.03
CA ARG A 63 14.11 -8.01 -4.35
C ARG A 63 15.51 -8.22 -4.95
N ASN A 64 16.51 -8.42 -4.10
CA ASN A 64 17.92 -8.60 -4.46
C ASN A 64 18.52 -7.40 -5.21
N ASP A 65 18.16 -6.20 -4.81
CA ASP A 65 18.66 -4.94 -5.38
C ASP A 65 18.92 -3.94 -4.25
N SER A 66 20.17 -3.88 -3.77
CA SER A 66 20.66 -2.99 -2.72
C SER A 66 20.47 -1.51 -3.07
N GLU A 67 20.56 -1.16 -4.37
CA GLU A 67 20.38 0.24 -4.79
C GLU A 67 18.92 0.67 -4.64
N SER A 68 17.97 -0.22 -4.95
CA SER A 68 16.56 0.06 -4.74
C SER A 68 16.22 0.23 -3.27
N MET A 69 16.84 -0.56 -2.37
CA MET A 69 16.69 -0.43 -0.91
C MET A 69 17.20 0.93 -0.43
N LYS A 70 18.42 1.34 -0.81
CA LYS A 70 18.97 2.64 -0.44
C LYS A 70 18.11 3.83 -0.90
N LYS A 71 17.56 3.76 -2.13
CA LYS A 71 16.66 4.80 -2.66
C LYS A 71 15.34 4.86 -1.91
N ALA A 72 14.75 3.70 -1.59
CA ALA A 72 13.52 3.63 -0.83
C ALA A 72 13.73 4.13 0.62
N GLU A 73 14.83 3.74 1.26
CA GLU A 73 15.22 4.18 2.59
C GLU A 73 15.35 5.71 2.66
N SER A 74 16.16 6.30 1.76
CA SER A 74 16.33 7.75 1.69
C SER A 74 14.99 8.47 1.57
N LEU A 75 14.10 8.01 0.70
CA LEU A 75 12.78 8.60 0.51
C LEU A 75 11.89 8.45 1.76
N LEU A 76 11.83 7.25 2.35
CA LEU A 76 10.97 6.97 3.49
C LEU A 76 11.42 7.74 4.74
N LYS A 77 12.73 7.88 4.98
CA LYS A 77 13.28 8.75 6.03
C LYS A 77 12.89 10.21 5.83
N ARG A 78 12.86 10.70 4.59
CA ARG A 78 12.39 12.06 4.28
C ARG A 78 10.89 12.23 4.49
N PHE A 79 10.12 11.18 4.26
CA PHE A 79 8.69 11.20 4.55
C PHE A 79 8.43 11.21 6.05
N SER A 80 9.07 10.32 6.81
CA SER A 80 8.87 10.20 8.26
C SER A 80 9.32 11.45 9.03
N ALA A 81 10.30 12.19 8.50
CA ALA A 81 10.70 13.48 9.05
C ALA A 81 9.60 14.55 8.99
N GLN A 82 8.53 14.35 8.20
CA GLN A 82 7.49 15.35 7.96
C GLN A 82 6.08 14.84 8.26
N TYR A 83 5.85 13.54 8.13
CA TYR A 83 4.53 12.90 8.22
C TYR A 83 4.60 11.58 8.96
N PRO A 84 3.53 11.15 9.65
CA PRO A 84 3.36 9.76 10.03
C PRO A 84 3.38 8.87 8.78
N VAL A 85 4.18 7.79 8.80
CA VAL A 85 4.31 6.86 7.67
C VAL A 85 3.98 5.45 8.15
N TYR A 86 3.03 4.80 7.47
CA TYR A 86 2.59 3.44 7.73
C TYR A 86 2.92 2.57 6.53
N TYR A 87 3.65 1.49 6.74
CA TYR A 87 4.20 0.67 5.69
C TYR A 87 3.82 -0.81 5.88
N ALA A 88 2.99 -1.34 4.96
CA ALA A 88 2.75 -2.77 4.83
C ALA A 88 3.60 -3.32 3.68
N LEU A 89 4.16 -4.52 3.87
CA LEU A 89 5.06 -5.12 2.91
C LEU A 89 4.35 -5.58 1.62
N GLY A 90 5.05 -5.43 0.49
CA GLY A 90 4.72 -6.13 -0.74
C GLY A 90 5.42 -7.50 -0.81
N ASN A 91 5.27 -8.19 -1.94
CA ASN A 91 5.89 -9.50 -2.09
C ASN A 91 7.41 -9.45 -2.27
N HIS A 92 7.97 -8.32 -2.68
CA HIS A 92 9.42 -8.14 -2.78
C HIS A 92 10.05 -8.07 -1.41
N GLU A 93 9.54 -7.22 -0.52
CA GLU A 93 9.97 -7.10 0.87
C GLU A 93 9.71 -8.39 1.64
N TYR A 94 8.50 -8.94 1.55
CA TYR A 94 8.12 -10.14 2.29
C TYR A 94 9.01 -11.35 2.01
N LYS A 95 9.47 -11.50 0.75
CA LYS A 95 10.43 -12.57 0.40
C LYS A 95 11.76 -12.39 1.11
N LEU A 96 12.28 -11.17 1.21
CA LEU A 96 13.53 -10.88 1.92
C LEU A 96 13.37 -11.05 3.43
N TYR A 97 12.28 -10.50 3.97
CA TYR A 97 11.91 -10.65 5.39
C TYR A 97 11.84 -12.12 5.84
N ARG A 98 11.33 -13.02 4.97
CA ARG A 98 11.20 -14.46 5.24
C ARG A 98 12.43 -15.29 4.86
N SER A 99 13.44 -14.69 4.25
CA SER A 99 14.69 -15.35 3.88
C SER A 99 15.65 -15.43 5.05
N ASN A 100 16.46 -16.49 5.08
CA ASN A 100 17.56 -16.61 6.04
C ASN A 100 18.75 -15.70 5.61
N PRO A 101 19.21 -14.76 6.44
CA PRO A 101 20.37 -13.92 6.12
C PRO A 101 21.67 -14.69 5.87
N GLU A 102 21.82 -15.87 6.46
CA GLU A 102 23.00 -16.72 6.24
C GLU A 102 23.04 -17.32 4.84
N GLU A 103 21.89 -17.48 4.20
CA GLU A 103 21.74 -18.04 2.86
C GLU A 103 21.54 -16.99 1.76
N ASN A 104 21.13 -15.78 2.16
CA ASN A 104 20.82 -14.68 1.26
C ASN A 104 21.30 -13.34 1.85
N GLU A 105 22.40 -12.82 1.32
CA GLU A 105 22.98 -11.54 1.77
C GLU A 105 21.99 -10.37 1.71
N PHE A 106 21.10 -10.34 0.70
CA PHE A 106 20.08 -9.30 0.60
C PHE A 106 19.03 -9.36 1.71
N ALA A 107 18.86 -10.50 2.38
CA ALA A 107 18.00 -10.58 3.56
C ALA A 107 18.63 -9.90 4.77
N GLY A 108 19.96 -9.95 4.90
CA GLY A 108 20.69 -9.17 5.89
C GLY A 108 20.59 -7.66 5.64
N GLU A 109 20.82 -7.22 4.40
CA GLU A 109 20.64 -5.82 3.99
C GLU A 109 19.19 -5.34 4.23
N TYR A 110 18.20 -6.21 4.01
CA TYR A 110 16.80 -5.87 4.27
C TYR A 110 16.52 -5.70 5.77
N GLN A 111 17.12 -6.50 6.64
CA GLN A 111 16.99 -6.31 8.08
C GLN A 111 17.57 -4.96 8.53
N GLU A 112 18.72 -4.57 7.98
CA GLU A 112 19.31 -3.25 8.24
C GLU A 112 18.41 -2.13 7.72
N TYR A 113 17.91 -2.24 6.49
CA TYR A 113 16.93 -1.32 5.89
C TYR A 113 15.69 -1.13 6.78
N GLU A 114 15.12 -2.22 7.28
CA GLU A 114 13.94 -2.15 8.14
C GLU A 114 14.25 -1.49 9.49
N ASN A 115 15.38 -1.81 10.12
CA ASN A 115 15.82 -1.20 11.37
C ASN A 115 16.00 0.32 11.19
N GLU A 116 16.68 0.75 10.15
CA GLU A 116 16.91 2.16 9.82
C GLU A 116 15.60 2.94 9.59
N LEU A 117 14.62 2.28 8.99
CA LEU A 117 13.29 2.87 8.81
C LEU A 117 12.52 3.01 10.13
N ARG A 118 12.57 1.99 10.99
CA ARG A 118 11.96 2.03 12.32
C ARG A 118 12.59 3.11 13.21
N GLU A 119 13.92 3.22 13.20
CA GLU A 119 14.64 4.29 13.91
C GLU A 119 14.27 5.69 13.40
N ALA A 120 13.98 5.81 12.10
CA ALA A 120 13.50 7.06 11.51
C ALA A 120 12.01 7.34 11.79
N GLY A 121 11.28 6.47 12.47
CA GLY A 121 9.88 6.64 12.84
C GLY A 121 8.88 6.16 11.77
N VAL A 122 9.28 5.29 10.84
CA VAL A 122 8.35 4.59 9.94
C VAL A 122 7.71 3.43 10.69
N GLU A 123 6.39 3.37 10.72
CA GLU A 123 5.65 2.26 11.31
C GLU A 123 5.48 1.14 10.27
N ILE A 124 6.30 0.09 10.39
CA ILE A 124 6.25 -1.11 9.54
C ILE A 124 5.32 -2.13 10.21
N LEU A 125 4.25 -2.48 9.50
CA LEU A 125 3.14 -3.29 10.02
C LEU A 125 3.26 -4.74 9.53
N HIS A 126 3.86 -5.61 10.35
CA HIS A 126 3.97 -7.06 10.08
C HIS A 126 2.76 -7.81 10.63
N ASN A 127 1.71 -7.95 9.87
CA ASN A 127 0.43 -8.46 10.34
C ASN A 127 0.02 -7.81 11.67
N ASP A 128 0.09 -6.49 11.67
CA ASP A 128 -0.13 -5.65 12.85
C ASP A 128 -0.94 -4.41 12.45
N PHE A 129 -1.30 -3.61 13.44
CA PHE A 129 -2.04 -2.37 13.20
C PHE A 129 -1.47 -1.21 14.02
N SER A 130 -1.71 0.00 13.52
CA SER A 130 -1.45 1.23 14.25
C SER A 130 -2.70 2.09 14.32
N LYS A 131 -2.82 2.85 15.40
CA LYS A 131 -3.94 3.78 15.63
C LYS A 131 -3.45 5.21 15.52
N LEU A 132 -4.15 6.01 14.72
CA LEU A 132 -3.93 7.44 14.65
C LEU A 132 -5.23 8.21 14.87
N LYS A 133 -5.09 9.46 15.26
CA LYS A 133 -6.21 10.37 15.43
C LYS A 133 -5.97 11.64 14.63
N VAL A 134 -6.90 11.96 13.74
CA VAL A 134 -6.89 13.22 12.99
C VAL A 134 -8.10 14.04 13.39
N GLY A 135 -7.85 15.12 14.12
CA GLY A 135 -8.92 15.88 14.75
C GLY A 135 -9.77 15.03 15.69
N LYS A 136 -11.05 14.83 15.36
CA LYS A 136 -11.99 13.98 16.11
C LYS A 136 -12.13 12.57 15.55
N THR A 137 -11.49 12.27 14.40
CA THR A 137 -11.62 10.99 13.70
C THR A 137 -10.56 10.01 14.20
N GLY A 138 -10.98 8.88 14.73
CA GLY A 138 -10.12 7.73 15.03
C GLY A 138 -9.93 6.89 13.76
N ILE A 139 -8.70 6.47 13.50
CA ILE A 139 -8.35 5.65 12.34
C ILE A 139 -7.46 4.51 12.81
N THR A 140 -7.73 3.29 12.33
CA THR A 140 -6.85 2.14 12.53
C THR A 140 -6.34 1.70 11.16
N VAL A 141 -5.01 1.70 11.02
CA VAL A 141 -4.32 1.24 9.80
C VAL A 141 -3.79 -0.16 10.06
N TYR A 142 -4.22 -1.12 9.28
CA TYR A 142 -3.78 -2.53 9.35
C TYR A 142 -2.84 -2.82 8.19
N GLY A 143 -1.74 -3.53 8.46
CA GLY A 143 -0.85 -4.09 7.45
C GLY A 143 -1.04 -5.60 7.35
N LEU A 144 -1.47 -6.08 6.18
CA LEU A 144 -1.69 -7.51 5.94
C LEU A 144 -0.60 -8.10 5.05
N GLU A 145 0.11 -9.08 5.58
CA GLU A 145 1.08 -9.92 4.88
C GLU A 145 0.51 -11.32 4.72
N ILE A 146 0.22 -11.69 3.48
CA ILE A 146 -0.23 -13.05 3.17
C ILE A 146 0.93 -13.94 2.75
N PRO A 147 0.94 -15.25 3.12
CA PRO A 147 1.98 -16.18 2.72
C PRO A 147 2.24 -16.23 1.21
N LEU A 148 3.49 -16.48 0.81
CA LEU A 148 3.91 -16.47 -0.61
C LEU A 148 3.15 -17.45 -1.49
N ILE A 149 2.51 -18.47 -0.93
CA ILE A 149 1.66 -19.40 -1.68
C ILE A 149 0.51 -18.68 -2.39
N TYR A 150 0.02 -17.56 -1.81
CA TYR A 150 -1.04 -16.73 -2.40
C TYR A 150 -0.57 -15.89 -3.59
N TYR A 151 0.76 -15.78 -3.82
CA TYR A 151 1.38 -15.14 -4.98
C TYR A 151 1.79 -16.11 -6.09
N LYS A 152 1.58 -17.42 -5.91
CA LYS A 152 1.95 -18.43 -6.92
C LYS A 152 1.21 -18.27 -8.24
N LYS A 153 1.89 -18.58 -9.34
CA LYS A 153 1.38 -18.57 -10.72
C LYS A 153 1.31 -20.00 -11.26
N PRO A 154 0.34 -20.33 -12.09
CA PRO A 154 -0.87 -19.57 -12.44
C PRO A 154 -1.98 -19.69 -11.38
N PHE A 155 -1.89 -20.68 -10.49
CA PHE A 155 -2.90 -20.98 -9.50
C PHE A 155 -2.37 -20.72 -8.08
N SER A 156 -3.12 -19.98 -7.31
CA SER A 156 -2.93 -19.79 -5.89
C SER A 156 -4.22 -20.14 -5.14
N PRO A 157 -4.14 -20.58 -3.88
CA PRO A 157 -5.32 -20.93 -3.10
C PRO A 157 -6.26 -19.73 -2.92
N ARG A 158 -7.48 -20.03 -2.48
CA ARG A 158 -8.41 -19.00 -2.00
C ARG A 158 -7.96 -18.56 -0.61
N LEU A 159 -7.93 -17.26 -0.38
CA LEU A 159 -7.76 -16.69 0.96
C LEU A 159 -9.13 -16.61 1.62
N HIS A 160 -9.27 -17.12 2.83
CA HIS A 160 -10.50 -17.06 3.60
C HIS A 160 -10.46 -15.89 4.60
N THR A 161 -11.62 -15.37 4.97
CA THR A 161 -11.75 -14.24 5.90
C THR A 161 -11.22 -14.61 7.30
N GLU A 162 -11.38 -15.87 7.69
CA GLU A 162 -10.88 -16.43 8.95
C GLU A 162 -9.34 -16.33 9.03
N GLU A 163 -8.65 -16.61 7.92
CA GLU A 163 -7.17 -16.49 7.85
C GLU A 163 -6.74 -15.03 8.00
N VAL A 164 -7.49 -14.08 7.44
CA VAL A 164 -7.22 -12.64 7.64
C VAL A 164 -7.42 -12.26 9.11
N ARG A 165 -8.47 -12.77 9.76
CA ARG A 165 -8.70 -12.55 11.19
C ARG A 165 -7.61 -13.15 12.08
N GLU A 166 -7.12 -14.32 11.73
CA GLU A 166 -5.99 -14.96 12.43
C GLU A 166 -4.69 -14.13 12.31
N LEU A 167 -4.47 -13.47 11.16
CA LEU A 167 -3.27 -12.70 10.90
C LEU A 167 -3.29 -11.30 11.54
N ILE A 168 -4.41 -10.57 11.46
CA ILE A 168 -4.49 -9.15 11.84
C ILE A 168 -5.63 -8.83 12.83
N GLY A 169 -6.35 -9.83 13.33
CA GLY A 169 -7.47 -9.65 14.25
C GLY A 169 -8.75 -9.16 13.59
N GLU A 170 -9.69 -8.70 14.40
CA GLU A 170 -10.95 -8.12 13.93
C GLU A 170 -10.80 -6.62 13.63
N PRO A 171 -11.60 -6.08 12.70
CA PRO A 171 -11.62 -4.64 12.46
C PRO A 171 -12.15 -3.89 13.67
N SER A 172 -11.63 -2.71 13.94
CA SER A 172 -12.11 -1.86 15.03
C SER A 172 -13.55 -1.38 14.78
N GLU A 173 -14.40 -1.47 15.78
CA GLU A 173 -15.78 -0.97 15.72
C GLU A 173 -15.83 0.57 15.76
N ASP A 174 -14.90 1.21 16.48
CA ASP A 174 -14.94 2.62 16.83
C ASP A 174 -14.12 3.54 15.91
N SER A 175 -13.41 2.97 14.93
CA SER A 175 -12.51 3.73 14.05
C SER A 175 -12.76 3.45 12.57
N LEU A 176 -12.25 4.33 11.72
CA LEU A 176 -12.14 4.06 10.28
C LEU A 176 -11.04 3.01 10.07
N ASN A 177 -11.39 1.85 9.50
CA ASN A 177 -10.46 0.75 9.25
C ASN A 177 -9.85 0.87 7.85
N ILE A 178 -8.55 1.16 7.79
CA ILE A 178 -7.78 1.19 6.55
C ILE A 178 -6.91 -0.07 6.50
N LEU A 179 -7.09 -0.88 5.47
CA LEU A 179 -6.31 -2.09 5.24
C LEU A 179 -5.29 -1.86 4.13
N LEU A 180 -4.02 -1.97 4.46
CA LEU A 180 -2.91 -2.04 3.51
C LEU A 180 -2.69 -3.51 3.16
N ALA A 181 -3.15 -3.94 1.98
CA ALA A 181 -3.03 -5.33 1.51
C ALA A 181 -2.50 -5.31 0.07
N HIS A 182 -1.23 -5.65 -0.10
CA HIS A 182 -0.52 -5.46 -1.38
C HIS A 182 -1.19 -6.16 -2.57
N SER A 183 -1.67 -7.41 -2.40
CA SER A 183 -2.32 -8.16 -3.47
C SER A 183 -3.80 -7.82 -3.63
N PRO A 184 -4.25 -7.24 -4.75
CA PRO A 184 -5.67 -6.95 -4.96
C PRO A 184 -6.51 -8.20 -5.29
N LYS A 185 -5.88 -9.34 -5.51
CA LYS A 185 -6.54 -10.59 -5.89
C LYS A 185 -7.65 -11.01 -4.92
N TYR A 186 -7.46 -10.71 -3.65
CA TYR A 186 -8.33 -11.15 -2.56
C TYR A 186 -9.27 -10.04 -2.04
N GLY A 187 -9.58 -9.06 -2.89
CA GLY A 187 -10.41 -7.91 -2.54
C GLY A 187 -11.75 -8.27 -1.91
N ASP A 188 -12.43 -9.32 -2.43
CA ASP A 188 -13.69 -9.78 -1.83
C ASP A 188 -13.50 -10.24 -0.38
N THR A 189 -12.43 -10.97 -0.07
CA THR A 189 -12.08 -11.39 1.29
C THR A 189 -11.80 -10.19 2.20
N TYR A 190 -11.15 -9.16 1.68
CA TYR A 190 -10.87 -7.94 2.45
C TYR A 190 -12.13 -7.13 2.75
N PHE A 191 -13.07 -7.09 1.82
CA PHE A 191 -14.41 -6.53 2.05
C PHE A 191 -15.17 -7.35 3.11
N ASP A 192 -15.14 -8.69 3.01
CA ASP A 192 -15.79 -9.60 3.97
C ASP A 192 -15.17 -9.50 5.38
N TRP A 193 -13.86 -9.20 5.47
CA TRP A 193 -13.20 -8.94 6.75
C TRP A 193 -13.73 -7.67 7.43
N GLY A 194 -14.13 -6.66 6.65
CA GLY A 194 -14.74 -5.44 7.18
C GLY A 194 -13.90 -4.17 7.08
N ALA A 195 -12.92 -4.11 6.16
CA ALA A 195 -12.20 -2.87 5.89
C ALA A 195 -13.14 -1.79 5.33
N ASP A 196 -13.03 -0.55 5.81
CA ASP A 196 -13.73 0.61 5.24
C ASP A 196 -13.01 1.09 3.97
N LEU A 197 -11.67 1.06 4.00
CA LEU A 197 -10.81 1.40 2.87
C LEU A 197 -9.70 0.38 2.73
N ILE A 198 -9.58 -0.21 1.54
CA ILE A 198 -8.51 -1.15 1.17
C ILE A 198 -7.57 -0.43 0.19
N LEU A 199 -6.28 -0.53 0.43
CA LEU A 199 -5.23 0.02 -0.43
C LEU A 199 -4.32 -1.11 -0.92
N SER A 200 -4.21 -1.26 -2.26
CA SER A 200 -3.46 -2.34 -2.89
C SER A 200 -2.60 -1.85 -4.05
N GLY A 201 -1.56 -2.62 -4.36
CA GLY A 201 -0.66 -2.45 -5.51
C GLY A 201 -0.59 -3.69 -6.39
N HIS A 202 0.64 -4.19 -6.62
CA HIS A 202 1.01 -5.47 -7.23
C HIS A 202 0.65 -5.66 -8.71
N TYR A 203 -0.49 -5.18 -9.18
CA TYR A 203 -0.94 -5.44 -10.55
C TYR A 203 -0.38 -4.48 -11.59
N HIS A 204 0.25 -3.38 -11.17
CA HIS A 204 0.80 -2.34 -12.06
C HIS A 204 -0.20 -1.89 -13.16
N GLY A 205 -1.50 -2.03 -12.86
CA GLY A 205 -2.57 -1.81 -13.82
C GLY A 205 -2.77 -2.91 -14.86
N GLY A 206 -2.15 -4.10 -14.67
CA GLY A 206 -2.21 -5.24 -15.58
C GLY A 206 -1.15 -5.22 -16.68
N ILE A 207 -0.76 -6.41 -17.17
CA ILE A 207 0.21 -6.56 -18.29
C ILE A 207 -0.39 -6.03 -19.59
N VAL A 208 -1.68 -6.29 -19.83
CA VAL A 208 -2.43 -5.80 -20.99
C VAL A 208 -3.73 -5.16 -20.50
N ARG A 209 -3.99 -3.92 -20.90
CA ARG A 209 -5.19 -3.17 -20.52
C ARG A 209 -6.17 -3.03 -21.69
N LEU A 210 -7.45 -3.23 -21.42
CA LEU A 210 -8.53 -2.88 -22.34
C LEU A 210 -8.98 -1.41 -22.17
N ASN A 211 -9.01 -0.94 -20.92
CA ASN A 211 -9.32 0.45 -20.56
C ASN A 211 -8.73 0.81 -19.18
N ARG A 212 -9.09 1.99 -18.62
CA ARG A 212 -8.57 2.49 -17.34
C ARG A 212 -8.84 1.57 -16.14
N HIS A 213 -9.85 0.70 -16.20
CA HIS A 213 -10.30 -0.13 -15.07
C HIS A 213 -10.23 -1.63 -15.35
N LYS A 214 -10.08 -2.05 -16.61
CA LYS A 214 -10.10 -3.46 -17.01
C LYS A 214 -8.75 -3.89 -17.56
N GLY A 215 -8.07 -4.77 -16.85
CA GLY A 215 -6.91 -5.51 -17.34
C GLY A 215 -7.33 -6.77 -18.08
N LEU A 216 -6.61 -7.15 -19.12
CA LEU A 216 -6.78 -8.45 -19.79
C LEU A 216 -6.05 -9.56 -19.06
N LEU A 217 -4.88 -9.24 -18.47
CA LEU A 217 -4.02 -10.22 -17.82
C LEU A 217 -3.29 -9.55 -16.64
N SER A 218 -3.39 -10.19 -15.46
CA SER A 218 -2.61 -9.75 -14.29
C SER A 218 -1.16 -10.24 -14.36
N PRO A 219 -0.24 -9.68 -13.55
CA PRO A 219 1.12 -10.22 -13.39
C PRO A 219 1.16 -11.67 -12.91
N GLN A 220 0.08 -12.16 -12.30
CA GLN A 220 -0.09 -13.55 -11.88
C GLN A 220 -0.68 -14.44 -12.99
N LEU A 221 -0.72 -13.98 -14.25
CA LEU A 221 -1.31 -14.66 -15.40
C LEU A 221 -2.81 -14.96 -15.24
N GLN A 222 -3.50 -14.22 -14.39
CA GLN A 222 -4.93 -14.32 -14.22
C GLN A 222 -5.64 -13.53 -15.33
N PRO A 223 -6.46 -14.17 -16.17
CA PRO A 223 -7.25 -13.47 -17.17
C PRO A 223 -8.36 -12.66 -16.48
N PHE A 224 -8.61 -11.45 -17.00
CA PHE A 224 -9.68 -10.55 -16.56
C PHE A 224 -9.74 -10.37 -15.03
N PRO A 225 -8.65 -9.89 -14.39
CA PRO A 225 -8.65 -9.72 -12.93
C PRO A 225 -9.77 -8.76 -12.50
N ALA A 226 -10.52 -9.15 -11.47
CA ALA A 226 -11.67 -8.38 -10.97
C ALA A 226 -11.24 -6.97 -10.49
N PHE A 227 -10.10 -6.88 -9.80
CA PHE A 227 -9.57 -5.64 -9.22
C PHE A 227 -8.23 -5.30 -9.89
N CYS A 228 -8.25 -4.65 -11.07
CA CYS A 228 -7.00 -4.37 -11.80
C CYS A 228 -6.35 -3.05 -11.39
N CYS A 229 -7.06 -1.95 -11.49
CA CYS A 229 -6.65 -0.63 -11.01
C CYS A 229 -7.85 0.32 -10.95
N GLY A 230 -7.83 1.26 -10.02
CA GLY A 230 -8.92 2.22 -9.85
C GLY A 230 -9.59 2.13 -8.49
N ASP A 231 -10.80 2.63 -8.41
CA ASP A 231 -11.68 2.57 -7.26
C ASP A 231 -12.75 1.48 -7.50
N PHE A 232 -12.81 0.54 -6.59
CA PHE A 232 -13.85 -0.50 -6.53
C PHE A 232 -14.56 -0.34 -5.19
N HIS A 233 -15.87 -0.55 -5.18
CA HIS A 233 -16.65 -0.35 -3.96
C HIS A 233 -17.69 -1.45 -3.77
N ARG A 234 -18.02 -1.71 -2.50
CA ARG A 234 -19.09 -2.60 -2.07
C ARG A 234 -19.86 -1.91 -0.94
N GLY A 235 -21.02 -1.33 -1.25
CA GLY A 235 -21.72 -0.45 -0.32
C GLY A 235 -20.88 0.80 -0.02
N SER A 236 -20.61 1.04 1.26
CA SER A 236 -19.75 2.14 1.74
C SER A 236 -18.26 1.81 1.82
N GLN A 237 -17.87 0.57 1.53
CA GLN A 237 -16.48 0.12 1.54
C GLN A 237 -15.82 0.41 0.20
N HIS A 238 -14.56 0.85 0.22
CA HIS A 238 -13.79 1.16 -0.99
C HIS A 238 -12.49 0.36 -1.06
N MET A 239 -12.09 0.01 -2.27
CA MET A 239 -10.79 -0.57 -2.56
C MET A 239 -10.10 0.23 -3.66
N LEU A 240 -9.00 0.88 -3.33
CA LEU A 240 -8.16 1.59 -4.28
C LEU A 240 -6.98 0.72 -4.69
N VAL A 241 -6.94 0.33 -5.97
CA VAL A 241 -5.85 -0.47 -6.52
C VAL A 241 -4.92 0.44 -7.33
N SER A 242 -3.65 0.51 -6.92
CA SER A 242 -2.63 1.31 -7.59
C SER A 242 -2.23 0.68 -8.92
N ALA A 243 -1.97 1.54 -9.90
CA ALA A 243 -1.29 1.13 -11.13
C ALA A 243 0.25 1.12 -10.97
N GLY A 244 0.75 1.33 -9.75
CA GLY A 244 2.17 1.41 -9.41
C GLY A 244 2.79 2.79 -9.65
N ALA A 245 3.75 3.15 -8.81
CA ALA A 245 4.59 4.33 -9.00
C ALA A 245 5.85 4.01 -9.82
N GLY A 246 6.11 2.74 -10.13
CA GLY A 246 7.28 2.23 -10.88
C GLY A 246 7.12 2.13 -12.40
N ASN A 247 7.82 1.22 -13.01
CA ASN A 247 8.21 1.17 -14.44
C ASN A 247 7.10 1.13 -15.51
N HIS A 248 5.81 1.01 -15.19
CA HIS A 248 4.78 0.87 -16.24
C HIS A 248 3.71 1.97 -16.29
N THR A 249 3.44 2.64 -15.20
CA THR A 249 2.60 3.87 -15.16
C THR A 249 2.68 4.46 -13.76
N CYS A 250 3.37 5.58 -13.62
CA CYS A 250 3.56 6.22 -12.31
C CYS A 250 2.25 6.88 -11.86
N GLU A 251 1.61 6.36 -10.83
CA GLU A 251 0.47 6.99 -10.17
C GLU A 251 0.72 7.12 -8.67
N GLY A 252 1.01 8.34 -8.22
CA GLY A 252 0.85 8.70 -6.81
C GLY A 252 -0.63 8.98 -6.54
N ARG A 253 -1.17 8.51 -5.44
CA ARG A 253 -2.59 8.68 -5.10
C ARG A 253 -2.76 9.54 -3.88
N LEU A 254 -3.72 10.43 -3.95
CA LEU A 254 -4.17 11.24 -2.84
C LEU A 254 -5.61 10.86 -2.54
N CYS A 255 -5.84 10.40 -1.33
CA CYS A 255 -7.16 10.06 -0.86
C CYS A 255 -7.62 11.12 0.16
N ARG A 256 -8.75 11.74 -0.09
CA ARG A 256 -9.46 12.57 0.87
C ARG A 256 -10.67 11.79 1.36
N LEU A 257 -10.73 11.61 2.66
CA LEU A 257 -11.87 11.01 3.34
C LEU A 257 -12.72 12.14 3.91
N GLY A 258 -13.98 12.19 3.56
CA GLY A 258 -14.92 13.21 3.98
C GLY A 258 -16.12 12.66 4.74
N ASN A 259 -16.87 13.56 5.41
CA ASN A 259 -18.14 13.19 6.04
C ASN A 259 -19.16 12.81 4.96
N GLY A 260 -19.90 11.72 5.18
CA GLY A 260 -21.10 11.43 4.41
C GLY A 260 -22.23 12.38 4.86
N HIS A 261 -22.61 13.30 4.02
CA HIS A 261 -23.86 14.09 4.09
C HIS A 261 -24.55 14.00 2.75
#